data_7434f31885069fb04a80426309cb2bc8
#
_entry.id   7434f31885069fb04a80426309cb2bc8
#
_cell.length_a   1.000
_cell.length_b   1.000
_cell.length_c   1.000
_cell.angle_alpha   90.00
_cell.angle_beta   90.00
_cell.angle_gamma   90.00
#
_symmetry.space_group_name_H-M   'P 1'
#
loop_
_entity.id
_entity.type
_entity.pdbx_description
1 polymer ?
#
loop_
_entity_poly.entity_id
_entity_poly.type
_entity_poly.pdbx_seq_one_letter_code
_entity_poly.pdbx_strand_id
1 'polypeptide(L)'
;MNRRFFIALLITLGTFRPLDAAAGPDCSRPFTLALHEHGLLYSSDTDSGIDKDVADELIRRSGCKVTTSLLARARIWQLIESGALDFTLSGISNAERDKFAGFAWYFSNKYYLLVRKDAGVRNQADFEQNDKLQLGVIRGFRYSPSANRLVDKLHAASRVSQAGGLAPLYQTLLLGHIHGMIIEPFDYPTLEEKRIRDVTSIIEFSDASVPHGLVMSKTSLPPAEQEKWRALINGMRSDGSMRRIIEKYFKADLAAAMVDF
;
A
#
# COMPACT_ATOMS: atom_id res chain seq x y z
N MET A 1 -17.42 -82.52 -8.38
CA MET A 1 -16.59 -81.89 -7.31
C MET A 1 -16.42 -80.46 -7.66
N ASN A 2 -17.35 -79.55 -7.22
CA ASN A 2 -17.41 -78.09 -7.59
C ASN A 2 -16.81 -77.32 -6.45
N ARG A 3 -15.63 -76.73 -6.68
CA ARG A 3 -15.04 -75.69 -5.79
C ARG A 3 -15.54 -74.31 -6.19
N ARG A 4 -16.40 -73.72 -5.36
CA ARG A 4 -16.82 -72.26 -5.47
C ARG A 4 -15.76 -71.39 -4.79
N PHE A 5 -15.06 -70.56 -5.56
CA PHE A 5 -14.22 -69.47 -5.05
C PHE A 5 -15.11 -68.30 -4.66
N PHE A 6 -15.12 -67.92 -3.39
CA PHE A 6 -15.66 -66.62 -2.91
C PHE A 6 -14.56 -65.58 -3.01
N ILE A 7 -14.77 -64.58 -3.84
CA ILE A 7 -13.93 -63.39 -3.89
C ILE A 7 -14.55 -62.40 -2.89
N ALA A 8 -13.84 -62.15 -1.78
CA ALA A 8 -14.19 -61.11 -0.82
C ALA A 8 -13.71 -59.75 -1.36
N LEU A 9 -14.67 -58.86 -1.72
CA LEU A 9 -14.39 -57.51 -2.14
C LEU A 9 -14.18 -56.64 -0.89
N LEU A 10 -12.92 -56.30 -0.58
CA LEU A 10 -12.57 -55.34 0.47
C LEU A 10 -12.89 -53.93 -0.03
N ILE A 11 -13.98 -53.33 0.45
CA ILE A 11 -14.30 -51.92 0.26
C ILE A 11 -13.50 -51.14 1.29
N THR A 12 -12.42 -50.46 0.86
CA THR A 12 -11.69 -49.50 1.68
C THR A 12 -12.51 -48.21 1.72
N LEU A 13 -13.20 -47.95 2.83
CA LEU A 13 -13.78 -46.65 3.12
C LEU A 13 -12.63 -45.63 3.32
N GLY A 14 -12.32 -44.86 2.28
CA GLY A 14 -11.46 -43.70 2.38
C GLY A 14 -12.15 -42.67 3.26
N THR A 15 -11.59 -42.40 4.43
CA THR A 15 -12.02 -41.28 5.28
C THR A 15 -11.72 -39.95 4.57
N PHE A 16 -12.73 -39.38 3.92
CA PHE A 16 -12.68 -37.97 3.50
C PHE A 16 -12.54 -37.15 4.78
N ARG A 17 -11.33 -36.65 5.09
CA ARG A 17 -11.15 -35.57 6.02
C ARG A 17 -11.68 -34.29 5.30
N PRO A 18 -12.70 -33.61 5.85
CA PRO A 18 -13.02 -32.29 5.34
C PRO A 18 -11.76 -31.43 5.49
N LEU A 19 -11.31 -30.77 4.39
CA LEU A 19 -10.39 -29.65 4.52
C LEU A 19 -11.10 -28.67 5.45
N ASP A 20 -10.52 -28.42 6.63
CA ASP A 20 -10.93 -27.29 7.47
C ASP A 20 -10.82 -26.04 6.61
N ALA A 21 -11.94 -25.57 6.09
CA ALA A 21 -12.03 -24.24 5.51
C ALA A 21 -11.64 -23.29 6.65
N ALA A 22 -10.48 -22.63 6.53
CA ALA A 22 -10.03 -21.69 7.54
C ALA A 22 -11.19 -20.74 7.86
N ALA A 23 -11.63 -20.73 9.12
CA ALA A 23 -12.75 -19.89 9.54
C ALA A 23 -12.46 -18.44 9.17
N GLY A 24 -13.40 -17.77 8.50
CA GLY A 24 -13.29 -16.36 8.12
C GLY A 24 -13.11 -15.43 9.34
N PRO A 25 -12.94 -14.13 9.13
CA PRO A 25 -12.90 -13.13 10.19
C PRO A 25 -14.09 -13.22 11.15
N ASP A 26 -13.89 -12.85 12.41
CA ASP A 26 -14.98 -12.79 13.40
C ASP A 26 -15.76 -11.48 13.21
N CYS A 27 -16.90 -11.56 12.53
CA CYS A 27 -17.78 -10.43 12.24
C CYS A 27 -18.74 -10.07 13.39
N SER A 28 -18.50 -10.51 14.61
CA SER A 28 -19.34 -10.21 15.80
C SER A 28 -19.40 -8.71 16.16
N ARG A 29 -18.42 -7.93 15.70
CA ARG A 29 -18.40 -6.46 15.80
C ARG A 29 -18.15 -5.81 14.42
N PRO A 30 -18.57 -4.55 14.24
CA PRO A 30 -18.14 -3.80 13.08
C PRO A 30 -16.64 -3.47 13.16
N PHE A 31 -16.01 -3.34 11.98
CA PHE A 31 -14.63 -2.89 11.84
C PHE A 31 -14.58 -1.46 11.28
N THR A 32 -13.44 -0.81 11.45
CA THR A 32 -13.15 0.52 10.92
C THR A 32 -11.98 0.48 9.96
N LEU A 33 -12.09 1.16 8.81
CA LEU A 33 -11.06 1.28 7.79
C LEU A 33 -10.90 2.74 7.38
N ALA A 34 -9.67 3.24 7.34
CA ALA A 34 -9.41 4.58 6.81
C ALA A 34 -8.69 4.52 5.46
N LEU A 35 -9.21 5.32 4.53
CA LEU A 35 -8.56 5.68 3.27
C LEU A 35 -7.87 7.04 3.44
N HIS A 36 -6.92 7.35 2.57
CA HIS A 36 -6.27 8.66 2.49
C HIS A 36 -6.19 9.12 1.05
N GLU A 37 -6.33 10.42 0.84
CA GLU A 37 -6.22 11.03 -0.50
C GLU A 37 -4.80 10.86 -1.04
N HIS A 38 -4.64 10.11 -2.15
CA HIS A 38 -3.33 9.88 -2.75
C HIS A 38 -3.40 9.32 -4.18
N GLY A 39 -3.34 10.18 -5.18
CA GLY A 39 -3.24 9.80 -6.59
C GLY A 39 -4.24 8.70 -7.01
N LEU A 40 -3.75 7.67 -7.71
CA LEU A 40 -4.58 6.52 -8.11
C LEU A 40 -4.92 5.57 -6.95
N LEU A 41 -4.35 5.74 -5.74
CA LEU A 41 -4.72 4.90 -4.61
C LEU A 41 -6.13 5.22 -4.12
N TYR A 42 -6.44 6.50 -3.94
CA TYR A 42 -7.80 6.95 -3.62
C TYR A 42 -7.98 8.43 -3.93
N SER A 43 -9.11 8.76 -4.54
CA SER A 43 -9.61 10.12 -4.72
C SER A 43 -11.00 10.28 -4.13
N SER A 44 -11.15 11.24 -3.22
CA SER A 44 -12.44 11.58 -2.62
C SER A 44 -13.38 12.29 -3.60
N ASP A 45 -12.84 12.97 -4.62
CA ASP A 45 -13.63 13.68 -5.63
C ASP A 45 -14.46 12.71 -6.50
N THR A 46 -13.93 11.51 -6.73
CA THR A 46 -14.57 10.48 -7.56
C THR A 46 -15.02 9.26 -6.77
N ASP A 47 -14.72 9.18 -5.46
CA ASP A 47 -14.86 8.00 -4.59
C ASP A 47 -14.34 6.73 -5.27
N SER A 48 -13.15 6.80 -5.83
CA SER A 48 -12.54 5.73 -6.60
C SER A 48 -11.03 5.64 -6.38
N GLY A 49 -10.46 4.50 -6.73
CA GLY A 49 -9.02 4.23 -6.64
C GLY A 49 -8.74 2.80 -6.23
N ILE A 50 -7.47 2.42 -6.29
CA ILE A 50 -7.02 1.06 -5.97
C ILE A 50 -7.41 0.67 -4.55
N ASP A 51 -7.18 1.55 -3.58
CA ASP A 51 -7.52 1.28 -2.17
C ASP A 51 -9.04 1.13 -1.96
N LYS A 52 -9.86 1.90 -2.71
CA LYS A 52 -11.31 1.73 -2.67
C LYS A 52 -11.73 0.37 -3.20
N ASP A 53 -11.22 -0.03 -4.35
CA ASP A 53 -11.52 -1.33 -4.96
C ASP A 53 -11.05 -2.50 -4.08
N VAL A 54 -9.87 -2.38 -3.44
CA VAL A 54 -9.37 -3.39 -2.49
C VAL A 54 -10.24 -3.44 -1.25
N ALA A 55 -10.66 -2.30 -0.69
CA ALA A 55 -11.56 -2.24 0.46
C ALA A 55 -12.90 -2.92 0.15
N ASP A 56 -13.51 -2.59 -0.99
CA ASP A 56 -14.81 -3.14 -1.40
C ASP A 56 -14.73 -4.67 -1.58
N GLU A 57 -13.69 -5.16 -2.23
CA GLU A 57 -13.49 -6.61 -2.41
C GLU A 57 -13.20 -7.32 -1.08
N LEU A 58 -12.43 -6.70 -0.19
CA LEU A 58 -12.15 -7.24 1.15
C LEU A 58 -13.43 -7.31 2.00
N ILE A 59 -14.25 -6.27 1.98
CA ILE A 59 -15.56 -6.22 2.65
C ILE A 59 -16.48 -7.31 2.11
N ARG A 60 -16.58 -7.41 0.79
CA ARG A 60 -17.40 -8.44 0.12
C ARG A 60 -16.98 -9.86 0.51
N ARG A 61 -15.68 -10.15 0.57
CA ARG A 61 -15.16 -11.50 0.93
C ARG A 61 -15.31 -11.82 2.39
N SER A 62 -15.07 -10.86 3.26
CA SER A 62 -15.19 -11.09 4.70
C SER A 62 -16.64 -11.25 5.14
N GLY A 63 -17.60 -10.62 4.45
CA GLY A 63 -18.99 -10.51 4.88
C GLY A 63 -19.19 -9.66 6.13
N CYS A 64 -18.13 -9.03 6.65
CA CYS A 64 -18.19 -8.22 7.87
C CYS A 64 -18.67 -6.80 7.57
N LYS A 65 -19.30 -6.19 8.57
CA LYS A 65 -19.60 -4.76 8.52
C LYS A 65 -18.31 -3.96 8.75
N VAL A 66 -17.92 -3.16 7.76
CA VAL A 66 -16.77 -2.26 7.83
C VAL A 66 -17.22 -0.84 7.57
N THR A 67 -16.88 0.09 8.45
CA THR A 67 -17.14 1.52 8.24
C THR A 67 -15.87 2.17 7.70
N THR A 68 -15.97 2.81 6.53
CA THR A 68 -14.86 3.52 5.89
C THR A 68 -14.86 5.01 6.25
N SER A 69 -13.69 5.61 6.33
CA SER A 69 -13.49 7.03 6.57
C SER A 69 -12.30 7.57 5.79
N LEU A 70 -12.33 8.88 5.45
CA LEU A 70 -11.21 9.58 4.84
C LEU A 70 -10.45 10.35 5.92
N LEU A 71 -9.15 10.07 6.06
CA LEU A 71 -8.31 10.68 7.09
C LEU A 71 -6.93 11.04 6.52
N ALA A 72 -6.30 12.07 7.10
CA ALA A 72 -4.91 12.39 6.80
C ALA A 72 -3.98 11.25 7.27
N ARG A 73 -2.95 10.93 6.47
CA ARG A 73 -2.05 9.78 6.70
C ARG A 73 -1.41 9.75 8.09
N ALA A 74 -0.98 10.89 8.61
CA ALA A 74 -0.41 10.97 9.95
C ALA A 74 -1.44 10.61 11.04
N ARG A 75 -2.70 11.02 10.86
CA ARG A 75 -3.78 10.68 11.80
C ARG A 75 -4.12 9.19 11.77
N ILE A 76 -4.10 8.58 10.60
CA ILE A 76 -4.31 7.13 10.42
C ILE A 76 -3.33 6.35 11.28
N TRP A 77 -2.03 6.66 11.23
CA TRP A 77 -1.02 5.95 12.01
C TRP A 77 -1.22 6.07 13.52
N GLN A 78 -1.61 7.25 14.01
CA GLN A 78 -1.95 7.46 15.43
C GLN A 78 -3.14 6.59 15.87
N LEU A 79 -4.17 6.47 15.01
CA LEU A 79 -5.36 5.69 15.33
C LEU A 79 -5.12 4.17 15.23
N ILE A 80 -4.29 3.71 14.31
CA ILE A 80 -3.83 2.31 14.22
C ILE A 80 -3.03 1.94 15.48
N GLU A 81 -2.11 2.79 15.91
CA GLU A 81 -1.29 2.58 17.10
C GLU A 81 -2.14 2.49 18.38
N SER A 82 -3.10 3.40 18.54
CA SER A 82 -4.00 3.42 19.71
C SER A 82 -5.08 2.34 19.68
N GLY A 83 -5.32 1.65 18.55
CA GLY A 83 -6.40 0.68 18.37
C GLY A 83 -7.77 1.31 18.09
N ALA A 84 -7.84 2.63 17.90
CA ALA A 84 -9.09 3.32 17.56
C ALA A 84 -9.46 3.17 16.07
N LEU A 85 -8.58 2.61 15.26
CA LEU A 85 -8.78 2.24 13.85
C LEU A 85 -8.25 0.82 13.66
N ASP A 86 -9.06 -0.06 13.03
CA ASP A 86 -8.66 -1.45 12.79
C ASP A 86 -7.75 -1.57 11.58
N PHE A 87 -8.07 -0.87 10.47
CA PHE A 87 -7.43 -1.05 9.17
C PHE A 87 -7.10 0.26 8.47
N THR A 88 -6.03 0.20 7.68
CA THR A 88 -5.80 1.09 6.54
C THR A 88 -5.14 0.33 5.41
N LEU A 89 -5.07 0.93 4.22
CA LEU A 89 -4.54 0.32 3.02
C LEU A 89 -3.23 0.99 2.57
N SER A 90 -2.53 0.35 1.62
CA SER A 90 -1.29 0.83 1.00
C SER A 90 -0.23 1.27 2.02
N GLY A 91 -0.17 0.57 3.16
CA GLY A 91 0.84 0.82 4.18
C GLY A 91 2.11 0.02 3.94
N ILE A 92 3.25 0.63 4.28
CA ILE A 92 4.56 -0.02 4.30
C ILE A 92 5.05 -0.21 5.73
N SER A 93 5.80 -1.31 5.95
CA SER A 93 6.44 -1.65 7.21
C SER A 93 7.69 -0.79 7.45
N ASN A 94 7.97 -0.55 8.71
CA ASN A 94 9.27 -0.14 9.23
C ASN A 94 9.33 -0.48 10.73
N ALA A 95 10.53 -0.41 11.33
CA ALA A 95 10.75 -0.83 12.71
C ALA A 95 9.80 -0.18 13.75
N GLU A 96 9.38 1.07 13.55
CA GLU A 96 8.43 1.74 14.44
C GLU A 96 7.01 1.23 14.26
N ARG A 97 6.54 1.12 13.01
CA ARG A 97 5.20 0.64 12.70
C ARG A 97 5.00 -0.82 13.07
N ASP A 98 6.04 -1.64 12.93
CA ASP A 98 6.00 -3.07 13.27
C ASP A 98 5.74 -3.32 14.77
N LYS A 99 5.95 -2.34 15.63
CA LYS A 99 5.63 -2.44 17.06
C LYS A 99 4.12 -2.56 17.30
N PHE A 100 3.30 -1.85 16.53
CA PHE A 100 1.86 -1.72 16.77
C PHE A 100 0.97 -2.15 15.59
N ALA A 101 1.54 -2.44 14.42
CA ALA A 101 0.80 -2.84 13.22
C ALA A 101 1.26 -4.19 12.67
N GLY A 102 0.30 -4.97 12.16
CA GLY A 102 0.53 -6.12 11.30
C GLY A 102 0.25 -5.77 9.85
N PHE A 103 0.80 -6.56 8.91
CA PHE A 103 0.69 -6.28 7.48
C PHE A 103 0.27 -7.51 6.69
N ALA A 104 -0.49 -7.30 5.62
CA ALA A 104 -0.78 -8.27 4.58
C ALA A 104 -0.52 -7.63 3.21
N TRP A 105 0.54 -8.04 2.55
CA TRP A 105 1.05 -7.41 1.33
C TRP A 105 0.19 -7.76 0.11
N TYR A 106 -0.10 -6.77 -0.75
CA TYR A 106 -0.89 -7.00 -1.95
C TYR A 106 -0.34 -6.38 -3.23
N PHE A 107 0.51 -5.36 -3.17
CA PHE A 107 1.33 -4.93 -4.29
C PHE A 107 2.70 -4.43 -3.82
N SER A 108 3.62 -4.23 -4.76
CA SER A 108 4.88 -3.53 -4.53
C SER A 108 5.10 -2.45 -5.60
N ASN A 109 5.76 -1.35 -5.24
CA ASN A 109 6.16 -0.32 -6.19
C ASN A 109 7.50 0.31 -5.83
N LYS A 110 8.08 1.03 -6.81
CA LYS A 110 9.28 1.85 -6.62
C LYS A 110 8.93 3.28 -6.29
N TYR A 111 9.86 3.94 -5.62
CA TYR A 111 9.83 5.38 -5.37
C TYR A 111 10.81 6.10 -6.27
N TYR A 112 10.49 7.37 -6.57
CA TYR A 112 11.29 8.23 -7.43
C TYR A 112 11.41 9.62 -6.82
N LEU A 113 12.54 10.30 -7.08
CA LEU A 113 12.72 11.69 -6.76
C LEU A 113 12.31 12.54 -7.98
N LEU A 114 11.22 13.26 -7.86
CA LEU A 114 10.78 14.26 -8.83
C LEU A 114 11.51 15.57 -8.53
N VAL A 115 12.21 16.14 -9.50
CA VAL A 115 13.04 17.34 -9.31
C VAL A 115 12.72 18.38 -10.36
N ARG A 116 12.69 19.65 -9.97
CA ARG A 116 12.60 20.76 -10.93
C ARG A 116 13.82 20.79 -11.83
N LYS A 117 13.61 20.98 -13.14
CA LYS A 117 14.69 21.04 -14.13
C LYS A 117 15.66 22.20 -13.89
N ASP A 118 15.13 23.34 -13.40
CA ASP A 118 15.94 24.54 -13.08
C ASP A 118 16.81 24.39 -11.81
N ALA A 119 16.59 23.34 -11.02
CA ALA A 119 17.46 22.99 -9.90
C ALA A 119 18.84 22.43 -10.33
N GLY A 120 19.02 22.06 -11.61
CA GLY A 120 20.27 21.57 -12.16
C GLY A 120 20.73 20.21 -11.60
N VAL A 121 19.81 19.42 -11.05
CA VAL A 121 20.06 18.13 -10.40
C VAL A 121 19.97 17.00 -11.40
N ARG A 122 20.96 16.11 -11.44
CA ARG A 122 21.02 14.95 -12.34
C ARG A 122 20.91 13.60 -11.62
N ASN A 123 21.20 13.58 -10.32
CA ASN A 123 21.14 12.38 -9.49
C ASN A 123 20.81 12.77 -8.04
N GLN A 124 20.57 11.77 -7.18
CA GLN A 124 20.25 11.99 -5.77
C GLN A 124 21.34 12.75 -5.02
N ALA A 125 22.60 12.48 -5.31
CA ALA A 125 23.72 13.11 -4.61
C ALA A 125 23.81 14.62 -4.91
N ASP A 126 23.51 15.04 -6.14
CA ASP A 126 23.44 16.46 -6.50
C ASP A 126 22.39 17.20 -5.66
N PHE A 127 21.22 16.57 -5.47
CA PHE A 127 20.15 17.15 -4.64
C PHE A 127 20.55 17.25 -3.16
N GLU A 128 21.17 16.20 -2.67
CA GLU A 128 21.61 16.10 -1.27
C GLU A 128 22.69 17.13 -0.92
N GLN A 129 23.67 17.33 -1.80
CA GLN A 129 24.81 18.22 -1.59
C GLN A 129 24.49 19.71 -1.76
N ASN A 130 23.45 20.05 -2.51
CA ASN A 130 23.07 21.45 -2.71
C ASN A 130 22.20 21.96 -1.55
N ASP A 131 22.76 22.75 -0.67
CA ASP A 131 22.15 23.27 0.56
C ASP A 131 20.97 24.22 0.33
N LYS A 132 20.80 24.75 -0.89
CA LYS A 132 19.69 25.64 -1.26
C LYS A 132 18.40 24.89 -1.63
N LEU A 133 18.49 23.58 -1.91
CA LEU A 133 17.34 22.81 -2.39
C LEU A 133 16.47 22.31 -1.22
N GLN A 134 15.17 22.48 -1.35
CA GLN A 134 14.15 22.04 -0.41
C GLN A 134 13.39 20.83 -0.96
N LEU A 135 13.20 19.81 -0.12
CA LEU A 135 12.42 18.61 -0.43
C LEU A 135 11.02 18.69 0.18
N GLY A 136 9.98 18.45 -0.62
CA GLY A 136 8.62 18.30 -0.13
C GLY A 136 8.29 16.84 0.20
N VAL A 137 7.62 16.60 1.33
CA VAL A 137 7.16 15.28 1.75
C VAL A 137 5.76 15.33 2.35
N ILE A 138 5.02 14.22 2.28
CA ILE A 138 3.73 14.09 2.95
C ILE A 138 3.97 13.70 4.41
N ARG A 139 3.34 14.42 5.33
CA ARG A 139 3.44 14.14 6.76
C ARG A 139 2.92 12.73 7.08
N GLY A 140 3.73 11.96 7.80
CA GLY A 140 3.39 10.58 8.16
C GLY A 140 3.70 9.53 7.09
N PHE A 141 4.23 9.94 5.92
CA PHE A 141 4.73 9.00 4.93
C PHE A 141 6.12 8.44 5.30
N ARG A 142 6.38 7.26 4.82
CA ARG A 142 7.69 6.61 4.71
C ARG A 142 7.80 6.05 3.30
N TYR A 143 9.01 5.87 2.84
CA TYR A 143 9.36 5.54 1.46
C TYR A 143 10.34 4.36 1.44
N SER A 144 11.01 4.13 0.32
CA SER A 144 12.11 3.17 0.24
C SER A 144 13.29 3.55 1.16
N PRO A 145 14.19 2.61 1.47
CA PRO A 145 15.33 2.88 2.35
C PRO A 145 16.19 4.07 1.93
N SER A 146 16.53 4.20 0.64
CA SER A 146 17.33 5.33 0.15
C SER A 146 16.57 6.64 0.19
N ALA A 147 15.28 6.63 -0.16
CA ALA A 147 14.43 7.81 -0.08
C ALA A 147 14.26 8.28 1.37
N ASN A 148 14.08 7.36 2.33
CA ASN A 148 14.03 7.72 3.75
C ASN A 148 15.34 8.30 4.25
N ARG A 149 16.51 7.74 3.86
CA ARG A 149 17.82 8.31 4.23
C ARG A 149 17.98 9.74 3.70
N LEU A 150 17.55 10.00 2.46
CA LEU A 150 17.53 11.36 1.90
C LEU A 150 16.65 12.29 2.74
N VAL A 151 15.41 11.89 3.04
CA VAL A 151 14.48 12.66 3.87
C VAL A 151 15.06 12.96 5.24
N ASP A 152 15.59 11.95 5.94
CA ASP A 152 16.12 12.10 7.29
C ASP A 152 17.35 13.05 7.31
N LYS A 153 18.24 12.93 6.33
CA LYS A 153 19.40 13.82 6.19
C LYS A 153 18.99 15.27 5.91
N LEU A 154 18.05 15.47 4.98
CA LEU A 154 17.56 16.80 4.65
C LEU A 154 16.74 17.41 5.79
N HIS A 155 15.99 16.58 6.53
CA HIS A 155 15.25 17.02 7.71
C HIS A 155 16.20 17.54 8.82
N ALA A 156 17.30 16.82 9.08
CA ALA A 156 18.31 17.25 10.02
C ALA A 156 18.99 18.59 9.62
N ALA A 157 19.02 18.87 8.31
CA ALA A 157 19.51 20.14 7.75
C ALA A 157 18.43 21.22 7.61
N SER A 158 17.21 21.02 8.14
CA SER A 158 16.06 21.93 8.00
C SER A 158 15.64 22.20 6.53
N ARG A 159 15.86 21.21 5.65
CA ARG A 159 15.61 21.28 4.21
C ARG A 159 14.41 20.45 3.77
N VAL A 160 13.47 20.14 4.68
CA VAL A 160 12.25 19.37 4.38
C VAL A 160 11.03 20.22 4.69
N SER A 161 10.17 20.38 3.68
CA SER A 161 8.82 20.97 3.80
C SER A 161 7.79 19.85 3.87
N GLN A 162 6.94 19.86 4.90
CA GLN A 162 5.91 18.85 5.10
C GLN A 162 4.51 19.37 4.75
N ALA A 163 3.76 18.61 3.95
CA ALA A 163 2.37 18.89 3.62
C ALA A 163 1.43 17.79 4.11
N GLY A 164 0.12 18.07 4.14
CA GLY A 164 -0.91 17.09 4.51
C GLY A 164 -1.25 16.10 3.39
N GLY A 165 -0.87 16.36 2.14
CA GLY A 165 -1.15 15.54 0.97
C GLY A 165 -0.44 16.05 -0.29
N LEU A 166 -0.73 15.43 -1.44
CA LEU A 166 -0.06 15.71 -2.72
C LEU A 166 -0.38 17.09 -3.30
N ALA A 167 -1.64 17.51 -3.26
CA ALA A 167 -2.06 18.77 -3.93
C ALA A 167 -1.27 20.00 -3.46
N PRO A 168 -1.07 20.25 -2.15
CA PRO A 168 -0.21 21.34 -1.71
C PRO A 168 1.26 21.15 -2.12
N LEU A 169 1.78 19.92 -2.19
CA LEU A 169 3.16 19.68 -2.65
C LEU A 169 3.34 20.03 -4.12
N TYR A 170 2.40 19.65 -4.98
CA TYR A 170 2.44 20.03 -6.40
C TYR A 170 2.41 21.54 -6.57
N GLN A 171 1.59 22.23 -5.78
CA GLN A 171 1.49 23.69 -5.81
C GLN A 171 2.81 24.36 -5.42
N THR A 172 3.40 23.93 -4.29
CA THR A 172 4.67 24.48 -3.81
C THR A 172 5.85 24.14 -4.72
N LEU A 173 5.81 22.98 -5.40
CA LEU A 173 6.79 22.58 -6.41
C LEU A 173 6.72 23.49 -7.65
N LEU A 174 5.51 23.72 -8.18
CA LEU A 174 5.31 24.61 -9.34
C LEU A 174 5.72 26.06 -9.05
N LEU A 175 5.47 26.53 -7.83
CA LEU A 175 5.87 27.88 -7.38
C LEU A 175 7.39 27.99 -7.06
N GLY A 176 8.13 26.86 -7.03
CA GLY A 176 9.56 26.87 -6.73
C GLY A 176 9.89 27.01 -5.24
N HIS A 177 8.91 26.85 -4.33
CA HIS A 177 9.16 26.87 -2.89
C HIS A 177 9.80 25.57 -2.41
N ILE A 178 9.54 24.45 -3.10
CA ILE A 178 10.32 23.21 -3.00
C ILE A 178 10.93 22.90 -4.36
N HIS A 179 12.04 22.15 -4.36
CA HIS A 179 12.81 21.85 -5.56
C HIS A 179 12.68 20.41 -5.99
N GLY A 180 12.17 19.56 -5.11
CA GLY A 180 11.85 18.16 -5.39
C GLY A 180 10.85 17.60 -4.40
N MET A 181 10.30 16.44 -4.75
CA MET A 181 9.42 15.64 -3.90
C MET A 181 9.58 14.16 -4.24
N ILE A 182 9.19 13.28 -3.33
CA ILE A 182 9.17 11.84 -3.60
C ILE A 182 7.81 11.48 -4.17
N ILE A 183 7.83 10.73 -5.27
CA ILE A 183 6.64 10.27 -6.01
C ILE A 183 6.65 8.77 -6.21
N GLU A 184 5.49 8.26 -6.57
CA GLU A 184 5.22 6.86 -6.94
C GLU A 184 4.49 6.79 -8.30
N PRO A 185 4.35 5.61 -8.93
CA PRO A 185 3.59 5.47 -10.18
C PRO A 185 2.14 5.95 -10.10
N PHE A 186 1.55 5.92 -8.90
CA PHE A 186 0.19 6.40 -8.64
C PHE A 186 0.00 7.90 -8.86
N ASP A 187 1.09 8.67 -8.85
CA ASP A 187 1.09 10.11 -9.05
C ASP A 187 1.11 10.52 -10.53
N TYR A 188 1.55 9.63 -11.42
CA TYR A 188 1.82 9.96 -12.82
C TYR A 188 0.66 10.61 -13.57
N PRO A 189 -0.60 10.16 -13.46
CA PRO A 189 -1.70 10.83 -14.17
C PRO A 189 -1.85 12.29 -13.77
N THR A 190 -1.74 12.60 -12.47
CA THR A 190 -1.81 13.98 -11.98
C THR A 190 -0.62 14.83 -12.44
N LEU A 191 0.58 14.24 -12.51
CA LEU A 191 1.76 14.92 -13.02
C LEU A 191 1.63 15.31 -14.49
N GLU A 192 1.00 14.46 -15.32
CA GLU A 192 0.72 14.72 -16.73
C GLU A 192 -0.42 15.75 -16.89
N GLU A 193 -1.56 15.52 -16.23
CA GLU A 193 -2.73 16.41 -16.29
C GLU A 193 -2.38 17.85 -15.90
N LYS A 194 -1.62 18.02 -14.82
CA LYS A 194 -1.20 19.35 -14.32
C LYS A 194 0.06 19.86 -15.01
N ARG A 195 0.57 19.18 -16.01
CA ARG A 195 1.77 19.54 -16.76
C ARG A 195 3.02 19.74 -15.88
N ILE A 196 3.07 19.08 -14.73
CA ILE A 196 4.20 19.17 -13.81
C ILE A 196 5.46 18.55 -14.47
N ARG A 197 5.29 17.56 -15.31
CA ARG A 197 6.35 16.91 -16.08
C ARG A 197 7.08 17.87 -17.02
N ASP A 198 6.43 18.92 -17.48
CA ASP A 198 7.04 19.92 -18.37
C ASP A 198 8.23 20.62 -17.71
N VAL A 199 8.15 20.84 -16.38
CA VAL A 199 9.15 21.58 -15.59
C VAL A 199 9.98 20.69 -14.65
N THR A 200 9.77 19.36 -14.69
CA THR A 200 10.45 18.42 -13.78
C THR A 200 11.11 17.27 -14.52
N SER A 201 12.07 16.63 -13.83
CA SER A 201 12.71 15.37 -14.23
C SER A 201 12.51 14.33 -13.11
N ILE A 202 12.51 13.05 -13.48
CA ILE A 202 12.45 11.94 -12.53
C ILE A 202 13.84 11.32 -12.39
N ILE A 203 14.23 11.08 -11.14
CA ILE A 203 15.45 10.37 -10.76
C ILE A 203 15.03 9.12 -9.99
N GLU A 204 15.47 7.96 -10.45
CA GLU A 204 15.16 6.68 -9.82
C GLU A 204 16.07 6.46 -8.59
N PHE A 205 15.47 5.97 -7.48
CA PHE A 205 16.24 5.41 -6.37
C PHE A 205 16.71 3.99 -6.71
N SER A 206 17.86 3.60 -6.19
CA SER A 206 18.47 2.27 -6.45
C SER A 206 17.80 1.13 -5.69
N ASP A 207 16.83 1.43 -4.84
CA ASP A 207 16.13 0.42 -4.02
C ASP A 207 15.28 -0.52 -4.88
N ALA A 208 15.09 -1.74 -4.38
CA ALA A 208 14.05 -2.63 -4.89
C ALA A 208 12.64 -2.06 -4.63
N SER A 209 11.65 -2.61 -5.29
CA SER A 209 10.24 -2.29 -5.02
C SER A 209 9.90 -2.57 -3.56
N VAL A 210 9.08 -1.71 -2.97
CA VAL A 210 8.65 -1.80 -1.56
C VAL A 210 7.26 -2.41 -1.51
N PRO A 211 7.03 -3.46 -0.70
CA PRO A 211 5.71 -4.03 -0.49
C PRO A 211 4.76 -3.06 0.21
N HIS A 212 3.54 -2.98 -0.28
CA HIS A 212 2.42 -2.24 0.30
C HIS A 212 1.29 -3.20 0.64
N GLY A 213 0.57 -2.92 1.71
CA GLY A 213 -0.44 -3.87 2.17
C GLY A 213 -1.55 -3.29 3.01
N LEU A 214 -2.48 -4.19 3.34
CA LEU A 214 -3.43 -3.99 4.43
C LEU A 214 -2.65 -3.86 5.73
N VAL A 215 -2.87 -2.76 6.44
CA VAL A 215 -2.34 -2.50 7.78
C VAL A 215 -3.42 -2.86 8.80
N MET A 216 -3.04 -3.62 9.81
CA MET A 216 -3.93 -4.11 10.87
C MET A 216 -3.39 -3.64 12.21
N SER A 217 -4.22 -2.99 13.01
CA SER A 217 -3.84 -2.61 14.38
C SER A 217 -3.65 -3.85 15.27
N LYS A 218 -2.48 -3.99 15.88
CA LYS A 218 -2.22 -5.06 16.86
C LYS A 218 -2.97 -4.83 18.18
N THR A 219 -3.36 -3.59 18.45
CA THR A 219 -4.10 -3.22 19.66
C THR A 219 -5.56 -3.66 19.59
N SER A 220 -6.21 -3.52 18.43
CA SER A 220 -7.63 -3.87 18.25
C SER A 220 -7.86 -5.27 17.68
N LEU A 221 -6.84 -5.87 17.05
CA LEU A 221 -6.92 -7.15 16.35
C LEU A 221 -5.89 -8.13 16.91
N PRO A 222 -6.31 -9.18 17.64
CA PRO A 222 -5.40 -10.21 18.11
C PRO A 222 -4.76 -10.98 16.94
N PRO A 223 -3.59 -11.62 17.13
CA PRO A 223 -2.84 -12.28 16.06
C PRO A 223 -3.68 -13.27 15.23
N ALA A 224 -4.51 -14.08 15.89
CA ALA A 224 -5.37 -15.04 15.21
C ALA A 224 -6.39 -14.37 14.26
N GLU A 225 -6.89 -13.18 14.61
CA GLU A 225 -7.81 -12.42 13.76
C GLU A 225 -7.04 -11.78 12.59
N GLN A 226 -5.83 -11.24 12.83
CA GLN A 226 -4.98 -10.73 11.76
C GLN A 226 -4.65 -11.80 10.71
N GLU A 227 -4.44 -13.07 11.10
CA GLU A 227 -4.20 -14.17 10.17
C GLU A 227 -5.40 -14.43 9.23
N LYS A 228 -6.62 -14.31 9.73
CA LYS A 228 -7.82 -14.46 8.90
C LYS A 228 -7.92 -13.35 7.84
N TRP A 229 -7.64 -12.11 8.20
CA TRP A 229 -7.60 -10.99 7.26
C TRP A 229 -6.44 -11.12 6.26
N ARG A 230 -5.29 -11.61 6.72
CA ARG A 230 -4.14 -11.92 5.85
C ARG A 230 -4.49 -13.02 4.84
N ALA A 231 -5.23 -14.04 5.26
CA ALA A 231 -5.69 -15.10 4.36
C ALA A 231 -6.62 -14.56 3.26
N LEU A 232 -7.48 -13.59 3.54
CA LEU A 232 -8.32 -12.93 2.52
C LEU A 232 -7.46 -12.20 1.48
N ILE A 233 -6.48 -11.40 1.92
CA ILE A 233 -5.55 -10.69 1.00
C ILE A 233 -4.77 -11.69 0.16
N ASN A 234 -4.23 -12.75 0.75
CA ASN A 234 -3.52 -13.81 0.04
C ASN A 234 -4.43 -14.50 -0.99
N GLY A 235 -5.70 -14.74 -0.64
CA GLY A 235 -6.72 -15.25 -1.54
C GLY A 235 -6.95 -14.32 -2.75
N MET A 236 -7.02 -13.00 -2.53
CA MET A 236 -7.16 -12.01 -3.61
C MET A 236 -5.93 -11.98 -4.54
N ARG A 237 -4.74 -12.21 -4.01
CA ARG A 237 -3.52 -12.34 -4.83
C ARG A 237 -3.55 -13.64 -5.65
N SER A 238 -3.82 -14.77 -5.00
CA SER A 238 -3.73 -16.11 -5.63
C SER A 238 -4.80 -16.36 -6.70
N ASP A 239 -6.00 -15.79 -6.57
CA ASP A 239 -7.08 -15.95 -7.56
C ASP A 239 -7.08 -14.86 -8.65
N GLY A 240 -6.08 -13.99 -8.65
CA GLY A 240 -5.88 -12.92 -9.63
C GLY A 240 -6.79 -11.70 -9.43
N SER A 241 -7.59 -11.63 -8.37
CA SER A 241 -8.47 -10.47 -8.12
C SER A 241 -7.66 -9.20 -7.86
N MET A 242 -6.54 -9.32 -7.14
CA MET A 242 -5.66 -8.17 -6.92
C MET A 242 -5.08 -7.64 -8.24
N ARG A 243 -4.63 -8.54 -9.13
CA ARG A 243 -4.15 -8.16 -10.47
C ARG A 243 -5.23 -7.44 -11.26
N ARG A 244 -6.47 -7.97 -11.31
CA ARG A 244 -7.59 -7.31 -12.01
C ARG A 244 -7.93 -5.93 -11.45
N ILE A 245 -7.78 -5.71 -10.14
CA ILE A 245 -7.94 -4.38 -9.53
C ILE A 245 -6.87 -3.43 -10.06
N ILE A 246 -5.60 -3.81 -10.00
CA ILE A 246 -4.48 -2.97 -10.44
C ILE A 246 -4.55 -2.69 -11.96
N GLU A 247 -4.98 -3.66 -12.77
CA GLU A 247 -5.14 -3.52 -14.24
C GLU A 247 -6.20 -2.49 -14.65
N LYS A 248 -7.10 -2.08 -13.77
CA LYS A 248 -8.02 -0.95 -14.04
C LYS A 248 -7.27 0.38 -14.15
N TYR A 249 -6.10 0.49 -13.54
CA TYR A 249 -5.35 1.74 -13.38
C TYR A 249 -4.01 1.73 -14.13
N PHE A 250 -3.46 0.54 -14.39
CA PHE A 250 -2.17 0.35 -15.04
C PHE A 250 -2.24 -0.66 -16.18
N LYS A 251 -1.28 -0.57 -17.11
CA LYS A 251 -1.11 -1.57 -18.15
C LYS A 251 -0.79 -2.94 -17.52
N ALA A 252 -1.18 -4.01 -18.21
CA ALA A 252 -1.12 -5.38 -17.68
C ALA A 252 0.30 -5.83 -17.27
N ASP A 253 1.34 -5.40 -17.99
CA ASP A 253 2.73 -5.71 -17.68
C ASP A 253 3.19 -5.07 -16.37
N LEU A 254 2.85 -3.80 -16.16
CA LEU A 254 3.15 -3.10 -14.91
C LEU A 254 2.30 -3.64 -13.74
N ALA A 255 1.02 -3.88 -13.97
CA ALA A 255 0.13 -4.48 -12.96
C ALA A 255 0.64 -5.85 -12.51
N ALA A 256 1.09 -6.70 -13.45
CA ALA A 256 1.72 -7.98 -13.13
C ALA A 256 2.98 -7.79 -12.27
N ALA A 257 3.90 -6.91 -12.69
CA ALA A 257 5.12 -6.64 -11.94
C ALA A 257 4.87 -6.10 -10.52
N MET A 258 3.75 -5.38 -10.30
CA MET A 258 3.37 -4.88 -8.99
C MET A 258 2.82 -5.98 -8.07
N VAL A 259 2.18 -7.02 -8.60
CA VAL A 259 1.52 -8.08 -7.80
C VAL A 259 2.38 -9.32 -7.64
N ASP A 260 3.24 -9.63 -8.59
CA ASP A 260 4.10 -10.82 -8.62
C ASP A 260 5.46 -10.55 -7.93
N PHE A 261 5.47 -10.37 -6.61
CA PHE A 261 6.67 -10.10 -5.81
C PHE A 261 6.80 -11.04 -4.62
#